data_78c54360bf9ac5029add4a2b3b01809f
#
_entry.id   78c54360bf9ac5029add4a2b3b01809f
#
_cell.length_a   1.000
_cell.length_b   1.000
_cell.length_c   1.000
_cell.angle_alpha   90.00
_cell.angle_beta   90.00
_cell.angle_gamma   90.00
#
_symmetry.space_group_name_H-M   'P 1'
#
loop_
_entity.id
_entity.type
_entity.pdbx_description
1 polymer ?
#
loop_
_entity_poly.entity_id
_entity_poly.type
_entity_poly.pdbx_seq_one_letter_code
_entity_poly.pdbx_strand_id
1 'polypeptide(L)'
;RENCTAVAIAGISGGQTALACDVATSVGLELAEFGNPVEARLREQLPGSMGQNPIDFGAVVDPGARDTVGSIKTILGGDTSDVIAVIQDCQAGLNERSLESYSGPIDSYCKSTLETDKPVVAISPTSEEIHPDIRAKFEAHGIPIVSGLREGLVGIRALSTRPPHKTIAASGTQGEQSPRQQVSSYLEEESESLDAQISLRNSYRTLNAYGIPTIRSLVVKTPEEAVTRVAQIGFPLVV
;
A
#
# COMPACT_ATOMS: atom_id res chain seq x y z
N ARG A 1 10.97 -16.87 -16.05
CA ARG A 1 9.95 -16.84 -17.12
C ARG A 1 10.16 -15.56 -17.92
N GLU A 2 10.25 -15.66 -19.24
CA GLU A 2 10.56 -14.53 -20.12
C GLU A 2 9.43 -13.52 -20.30
N ASN A 3 8.25 -13.70 -19.69
CA ASN A 3 7.12 -12.77 -19.74
C ASN A 3 6.34 -12.84 -18.43
N CYS A 4 6.81 -12.12 -17.43
CA CYS A 4 6.09 -11.97 -16.16
C CYS A 4 5.19 -10.72 -16.25
N THR A 5 3.97 -10.87 -16.75
CA THR A 5 3.08 -9.73 -17.04
C THR A 5 1.92 -9.61 -16.05
N ALA A 6 1.46 -10.74 -15.52
CA ALA A 6 0.29 -10.78 -14.64
C ALA A 6 0.70 -10.75 -13.16
N VAL A 7 0.41 -9.63 -12.49
CA VAL A 7 0.74 -9.42 -11.07
C VAL A 7 -0.49 -9.62 -10.18
N ALA A 8 -0.33 -10.45 -9.14
CA ALA A 8 -1.25 -10.45 -8.01
C ALA A 8 -0.77 -9.46 -6.95
N ILE A 9 -1.66 -8.64 -6.44
CA ILE A 9 -1.37 -7.64 -5.41
C ILE A 9 -2.05 -8.07 -4.12
N ALA A 10 -1.30 -8.09 -3.03
CA ALA A 10 -1.80 -8.45 -1.72
C ALA A 10 -1.20 -7.55 -0.63
N GLY A 11 -1.92 -7.34 0.47
CA GLY A 11 -1.45 -6.54 1.60
C GLY A 11 -2.46 -6.52 2.74
N ILE A 12 -2.15 -5.79 3.81
CA ILE A 12 -3.02 -5.66 4.99
C ILE A 12 -3.82 -4.34 5.00
N SER A 13 -3.70 -3.54 3.96
CA SER A 13 -4.38 -2.25 3.82
C SER A 13 -5.06 -2.16 2.47
N GLY A 14 -6.38 -2.10 2.46
CA GLY A 14 -7.18 -1.98 1.25
C GLY A 14 -6.86 -0.71 0.43
N GLY A 15 -6.56 0.41 1.10
CA GLY A 15 -6.15 1.64 0.42
C GLY A 15 -4.82 1.49 -0.30
N GLN A 16 -3.84 0.85 0.32
CA GLN A 16 -2.53 0.62 -0.30
C GLN A 16 -2.60 -0.38 -1.44
N THR A 17 -3.38 -1.46 -1.30
CA THR A 17 -3.54 -2.46 -2.37
C THR A 17 -4.32 -1.90 -3.56
N ALA A 18 -5.33 -1.07 -3.34
CA ALA A 18 -6.05 -0.37 -4.41
C ALA A 18 -5.12 0.60 -5.16
N LEU A 19 -4.36 1.43 -4.44
CA LEU A 19 -3.36 2.32 -5.05
C LEU A 19 -2.32 1.53 -5.85
N ALA A 20 -1.89 0.36 -5.34
CA ALA A 20 -0.95 -0.49 -6.05
C ALA A 20 -1.51 -1.01 -7.38
N CYS A 21 -2.81 -1.31 -7.46
CA CYS A 21 -3.47 -1.67 -8.72
C CYS A 21 -3.45 -0.52 -9.74
N ASP A 22 -3.75 0.70 -9.29
CA ASP A 22 -3.72 1.88 -10.16
C ASP A 22 -2.30 2.14 -10.70
N VAL A 23 -1.30 2.06 -9.83
CA VAL A 23 0.11 2.22 -10.22
C VAL A 23 0.54 1.08 -11.15
N ALA A 24 0.22 -0.19 -10.86
CA ALA A 24 0.53 -1.34 -11.71
C ALA A 24 -0.01 -1.14 -13.12
N THR A 25 -1.28 -0.74 -13.26
CA THR A 25 -1.91 -0.42 -14.53
C THR A 25 -1.19 0.73 -15.24
N SER A 26 -0.85 1.80 -14.50
CA SER A 26 -0.17 2.98 -15.08
C SER A 26 1.22 2.68 -15.62
N VAL A 27 1.92 1.69 -15.05
CA VAL A 27 3.24 1.23 -15.53
C VAL A 27 3.15 0.10 -16.55
N GLY A 28 1.93 -0.31 -16.92
CA GLY A 28 1.67 -1.32 -17.96
C GLY A 28 1.88 -2.75 -17.49
N LEU A 29 1.68 -3.04 -16.21
CA LEU A 29 1.50 -4.40 -15.70
C LEU A 29 0.02 -4.81 -15.85
N GLU A 30 -0.21 -6.07 -16.15
CA GLU A 30 -1.54 -6.67 -16.13
C GLU A 30 -1.84 -7.16 -14.71
N LEU A 31 -3.06 -6.92 -14.24
CA LEU A 31 -3.52 -7.48 -12.97
C LEU A 31 -3.98 -8.91 -13.21
N ALA A 32 -3.50 -9.85 -12.40
CA ALA A 32 -3.92 -11.24 -12.49
C ALA A 32 -5.42 -11.39 -12.21
N GLU A 33 -6.14 -12.06 -13.10
CA GLU A 33 -7.54 -12.44 -12.88
C GLU A 33 -7.59 -13.86 -12.32
N PHE A 34 -8.07 -14.00 -11.10
CA PHE A 34 -8.20 -15.32 -10.47
C PHE A 34 -9.43 -16.04 -11.02
N GLY A 35 -9.27 -17.23 -11.57
CA GLY A 35 -10.42 -18.02 -12.00
C GLY A 35 -11.29 -18.49 -10.81
N ASN A 36 -12.56 -18.83 -11.11
CA ASN A 36 -13.54 -19.25 -10.10
C ASN A 36 -13.05 -20.23 -9.02
N PRO A 37 -12.24 -21.27 -9.33
CA PRO A 37 -11.72 -22.18 -8.31
C PRO A 37 -10.79 -21.51 -7.30
N VAL A 38 -9.92 -20.59 -7.78
CA VAL A 38 -9.00 -19.84 -6.93
C VAL A 38 -9.77 -18.86 -6.05
N GLU A 39 -10.70 -18.10 -6.63
CA GLU A 39 -11.56 -17.17 -5.90
C GLU A 39 -12.39 -17.85 -4.80
N ALA A 40 -12.98 -19.03 -5.10
CA ALA A 40 -13.73 -19.79 -4.13
C ALA A 40 -12.85 -20.22 -2.94
N ARG A 41 -11.65 -20.71 -3.25
CA ARG A 41 -10.68 -21.11 -2.24
C ARG A 41 -10.21 -19.93 -1.39
N LEU A 42 -9.97 -18.78 -2.01
CA LEU A 42 -9.58 -17.55 -1.28
C LEU A 42 -10.70 -17.07 -0.35
N ARG A 43 -11.97 -17.16 -0.76
CA ARG A 43 -13.11 -16.81 0.11
C ARG A 43 -13.22 -17.73 1.33
N GLU A 44 -12.87 -19.01 1.21
CA GLU A 44 -12.79 -19.94 2.35
C GLU A 44 -11.65 -19.59 3.31
N GLN A 45 -10.48 -19.24 2.76
CA GLN A 45 -9.27 -18.91 3.53
C GLN A 45 -9.31 -17.50 4.15
N LEU A 46 -10.09 -16.61 3.57
CA LEU A 46 -10.22 -15.20 3.95
C LEU A 46 -11.72 -14.84 4.07
N PRO A 47 -12.39 -15.27 5.13
CA PRO A 47 -13.83 -14.99 5.32
C PRO A 47 -14.12 -13.48 5.32
N GLY A 48 -15.00 -13.04 4.42
CA GLY A 48 -15.32 -11.63 4.18
C GLY A 48 -14.59 -11.01 2.98
N SER A 49 -13.56 -11.67 2.44
CA SER A 49 -12.93 -11.26 1.19
C SER A 49 -13.77 -11.66 -0.03
N MET A 50 -13.67 -10.87 -1.10
CA MET A 50 -14.25 -11.24 -2.41
C MET A 50 -13.44 -12.33 -3.12
N GLY A 51 -12.22 -12.63 -2.66
CA GLY A 51 -11.31 -13.59 -3.27
C GLY A 51 -10.73 -13.13 -4.61
N GLN A 52 -10.80 -11.85 -4.90
CA GLN A 52 -10.35 -11.24 -6.16
C GLN A 52 -9.08 -10.41 -5.94
N ASN A 53 -8.33 -10.17 -6.98
CA ASN A 53 -7.18 -9.28 -6.98
C ASN A 53 -7.65 -7.79 -7.00
N PRO A 54 -7.19 -6.92 -6.08
CA PRO A 54 -6.18 -7.17 -5.04
C PRO A 54 -6.75 -7.90 -3.82
N ILE A 55 -5.90 -8.64 -3.12
CA ILE A 55 -6.24 -9.28 -1.86
C ILE A 55 -5.89 -8.36 -0.70
N ASP A 56 -6.93 -7.94 0.04
CA ASP A 56 -6.79 -7.23 1.30
C ASP A 56 -6.92 -8.21 2.48
N PHE A 57 -5.80 -8.57 3.07
CA PHE A 57 -5.79 -9.42 4.28
C PHE A 57 -6.33 -8.70 5.51
N GLY A 58 -6.42 -7.36 5.50
CA GLY A 58 -6.98 -6.56 6.58
C GLY A 58 -8.51 -6.55 6.60
N ALA A 59 -9.17 -6.83 5.47
CA ALA A 59 -10.62 -6.81 5.33
C ALA A 59 -11.34 -8.05 5.91
N VAL A 60 -10.60 -9.00 6.48
CA VAL A 60 -11.17 -10.22 7.04
C VAL A 60 -11.95 -9.93 8.32
N VAL A 61 -13.21 -10.38 8.38
CA VAL A 61 -14.14 -10.12 9.50
C VAL A 61 -13.62 -10.69 10.83
N ASP A 62 -13.00 -11.86 10.78
CA ASP A 62 -12.35 -12.49 11.95
C ASP A 62 -10.85 -12.68 11.66
N PRO A 63 -9.97 -11.88 12.28
CA PRO A 63 -8.52 -12.04 12.11
C PRO A 63 -7.99 -13.42 12.48
N GLY A 64 -8.67 -14.14 13.40
CA GLY A 64 -8.31 -15.50 13.80
C GLY A 64 -8.60 -16.55 12.74
N ALA A 65 -9.55 -16.29 11.86
CA ALA A 65 -9.92 -17.19 10.75
C ALA A 65 -9.10 -16.94 9.47
N ARG A 66 -8.19 -15.95 9.48
CA ARG A 66 -7.39 -15.58 8.31
C ARG A 66 -6.24 -16.56 8.07
N ASP A 67 -6.26 -17.22 6.91
CA ASP A 67 -5.16 -18.04 6.43
C ASP A 67 -4.35 -17.30 5.34
N THR A 68 -3.49 -16.39 5.75
CA THR A 68 -2.63 -15.63 4.85
C THR A 68 -1.65 -16.50 4.10
N VAL A 69 -1.05 -17.51 4.77
CA VAL A 69 -0.09 -18.43 4.15
C VAL A 69 -0.76 -19.27 3.08
N GLY A 70 -1.89 -19.90 3.40
CA GLY A 70 -2.66 -20.69 2.45
C GLY A 70 -3.17 -19.88 1.27
N SER A 71 -3.59 -18.64 1.52
CA SER A 71 -4.06 -17.73 0.46
C SER A 71 -2.95 -17.38 -0.54
N ILE A 72 -1.75 -17.05 -0.07
CA ILE A 72 -0.61 -16.78 -0.95
C ILE A 72 -0.24 -18.05 -1.73
N LYS A 73 -0.19 -19.22 -1.09
CA LYS A 73 0.03 -20.49 -1.78
C LYS A 73 -1.04 -20.79 -2.82
N THR A 74 -2.31 -20.49 -2.54
CA THR A 74 -3.40 -20.65 -3.50
C THR A 74 -3.21 -19.76 -4.74
N ILE A 75 -2.82 -18.50 -4.56
CA ILE A 75 -2.52 -17.58 -5.66
C ILE A 75 -1.31 -18.06 -6.47
N LEU A 76 -0.23 -18.46 -5.78
CA LEU A 76 0.99 -18.93 -6.43
C LEU A 76 0.81 -20.27 -7.14
N GLY A 77 -0.06 -21.16 -6.62
CA GLY A 77 -0.41 -22.43 -7.26
C GLY A 77 -1.31 -22.30 -8.48
N GLY A 78 -2.02 -21.17 -8.63
CA GLY A 78 -2.84 -20.89 -9.81
C GLY A 78 -2.01 -20.51 -11.03
N ASP A 79 -2.57 -20.68 -12.23
CA ASP A 79 -1.87 -20.38 -13.50
C ASP A 79 -1.98 -18.92 -13.96
N THR A 80 -2.78 -18.11 -13.26
CA THR A 80 -3.16 -16.77 -13.72
C THR A 80 -2.24 -15.65 -13.22
N SER A 81 -1.40 -15.90 -12.21
CA SER A 81 -0.41 -14.93 -11.73
C SER A 81 1.01 -15.41 -11.95
N ASP A 82 1.88 -14.53 -12.40
CA ASP A 82 3.31 -14.80 -12.59
C ASP A 82 4.14 -14.40 -11.36
N VAL A 83 3.66 -13.42 -10.61
CA VAL A 83 4.34 -12.85 -9.43
C VAL A 83 3.30 -12.33 -8.44
N ILE A 84 3.62 -12.37 -7.15
CA ILE A 84 2.86 -11.65 -6.13
C ILE A 84 3.68 -10.45 -5.65
N ALA A 85 3.07 -9.26 -5.69
CA ALA A 85 3.55 -8.07 -5.00
C ALA A 85 2.84 -7.95 -3.64
N VAL A 86 3.57 -8.15 -2.54
CA VAL A 86 3.04 -7.91 -1.20
C VAL A 86 3.35 -6.48 -0.78
N ILE A 87 2.29 -5.69 -0.52
CA ILE A 87 2.40 -4.29 -0.12
C ILE A 87 2.41 -4.26 1.41
N GLN A 88 3.52 -3.80 1.98
CA GLN A 88 3.76 -3.83 3.42
C GLN A 88 4.55 -2.61 3.85
N ASP A 89 4.07 -1.91 4.87
CA ASP A 89 4.85 -0.84 5.51
C ASP A 89 6.13 -1.41 6.11
N CYS A 90 7.27 -0.90 5.65
CA CYS A 90 8.59 -1.41 6.00
C CYS A 90 9.61 -0.30 6.24
N GLN A 91 9.19 0.96 6.36
CA GLN A 91 10.08 2.13 6.49
C GLN A 91 10.86 2.12 7.82
N ALA A 92 12.06 2.67 7.82
CA ALA A 92 12.96 2.72 8.98
C ALA A 92 12.36 3.46 10.19
N GLY A 93 11.44 4.41 9.95
CA GLY A 93 10.77 5.20 10.98
C GLY A 93 9.61 4.51 11.71
N LEU A 94 9.37 3.21 11.47
CA LEU A 94 8.33 2.46 12.20
C LEU A 94 8.65 2.39 13.70
N ASN A 95 7.65 2.70 14.54
CA ASN A 95 7.75 2.53 15.98
C ASN A 95 7.59 1.05 16.39
N GLU A 96 7.96 0.72 17.64
CA GLU A 96 7.92 -0.66 18.16
C GLU A 96 6.55 -1.31 18.04
N ARG A 97 5.46 -0.58 18.30
CA ARG A 97 4.10 -1.09 18.19
C ARG A 97 3.75 -1.48 16.75
N SER A 98 4.17 -0.70 15.78
CA SER A 98 3.97 -1.00 14.35
C SER A 98 4.81 -2.21 13.94
N LEU A 99 6.05 -2.30 14.39
CA LEU A 99 6.92 -3.45 14.10
C LEU A 99 6.32 -4.74 14.67
N GLU A 100 5.82 -4.72 15.91
CA GLU A 100 5.12 -5.83 16.52
C GLU A 100 3.88 -6.24 15.73
N SER A 101 3.05 -5.26 15.35
CA SER A 101 1.83 -5.50 14.57
C SER A 101 2.10 -6.11 13.21
N TYR A 102 3.18 -5.72 12.53
CA TYR A 102 3.55 -6.19 11.20
C TYR A 102 4.34 -7.50 11.21
N SER A 103 4.85 -7.95 12.35
CA SER A 103 5.65 -9.18 12.44
C SER A 103 4.89 -10.42 11.93
N GLY A 104 3.63 -10.59 12.33
CA GLY A 104 2.78 -11.71 11.92
C GLY A 104 2.52 -11.77 10.41
N PRO A 105 2.06 -10.70 9.77
CA PRO A 105 1.96 -10.61 8.32
C PRO A 105 3.27 -10.94 7.61
N ILE A 106 4.38 -10.33 8.01
CA ILE A 106 5.70 -10.56 7.41
C ILE A 106 6.12 -12.02 7.55
N ASP A 107 5.91 -12.64 8.71
CA ASP A 107 6.17 -14.08 8.90
C ASP A 107 5.34 -14.95 7.96
N SER A 108 4.08 -14.56 7.72
CA SER A 108 3.20 -15.28 6.82
C SER A 108 3.69 -15.20 5.37
N TYR A 109 4.16 -14.03 4.93
CA TYR A 109 4.76 -13.86 3.62
C TYR A 109 6.02 -14.74 3.46
N CYS A 110 6.92 -14.70 4.44
CA CYS A 110 8.12 -15.53 4.44
C CYS A 110 7.83 -17.03 4.38
N LYS A 111 6.86 -17.51 5.16
CA LYS A 111 6.46 -18.94 5.16
C LYS A 111 5.83 -19.39 3.85
N SER A 112 5.15 -18.50 3.15
CA SER A 112 4.45 -18.85 1.91
C SER A 112 5.37 -19.13 0.72
N THR A 113 6.63 -18.64 0.76
CA THR A 113 7.59 -18.81 -0.34
C THR A 113 8.35 -20.13 -0.31
N LEU A 114 8.26 -20.90 0.78
CA LEU A 114 9.06 -22.13 0.97
C LEU A 114 8.73 -23.26 0.00
N GLU A 115 7.58 -23.21 -0.66
CA GLU A 115 7.04 -24.31 -1.48
C GLU A 115 6.64 -23.85 -2.90
N THR A 116 7.18 -22.74 -3.39
CA THR A 116 6.83 -22.21 -4.71
C THR A 116 8.05 -21.72 -5.47
N ASP A 117 8.03 -21.92 -6.80
CA ASP A 117 9.02 -21.37 -7.71
C ASP A 117 8.63 -19.99 -8.27
N LYS A 118 7.41 -19.52 -7.96
CA LYS A 118 6.96 -18.19 -8.40
C LYS A 118 7.48 -17.11 -7.46
N PRO A 119 7.92 -15.97 -7.98
CA PRO A 119 8.48 -14.89 -7.17
C PRO A 119 7.41 -14.20 -6.32
N VAL A 120 7.78 -13.91 -5.08
CA VAL A 120 7.10 -12.96 -4.21
C VAL A 120 8.02 -11.76 -4.05
N VAL A 121 7.50 -10.56 -4.22
CA VAL A 121 8.24 -9.30 -4.07
C VAL A 121 7.56 -8.47 -3.00
N ALA A 122 8.30 -8.07 -1.97
CA ALA A 122 7.81 -7.13 -0.98
C ALA A 122 8.05 -5.69 -1.45
N ILE A 123 7.03 -4.84 -1.33
CA ILE A 123 7.12 -3.42 -1.70
C ILE A 123 6.68 -2.58 -0.51
N SER A 124 7.60 -1.74 -0.01
CA SER A 124 7.23 -0.66 0.91
C SER A 124 6.52 0.44 0.12
N PRO A 125 5.32 0.88 0.52
CA PRO A 125 4.58 1.89 -0.25
C PRO A 125 5.27 3.26 -0.30
N THR A 126 6.14 3.54 0.68
CA THR A 126 6.93 4.78 0.75
C THR A 126 8.34 4.58 0.19
N SER A 127 8.93 5.64 -0.38
CA SER A 127 10.32 5.62 -0.91
C SER A 127 11.36 5.92 0.17
N GLU A 128 11.10 5.53 1.41
CA GLU A 128 11.99 5.68 2.54
C GLU A 128 12.95 4.48 2.67
N GLU A 129 13.97 4.64 3.53
CA GLU A 129 14.84 3.54 3.89
C GLU A 129 14.04 2.41 4.54
N ILE A 130 14.35 1.17 4.20
CA ILE A 130 13.72 -0.02 4.77
C ILE A 130 14.29 -0.31 6.15
N HIS A 131 13.44 -0.62 7.12
CA HIS A 131 13.85 -1.04 8.46
C HIS A 131 14.81 -2.24 8.40
N PRO A 132 15.98 -2.19 9.04
CA PRO A 132 17.01 -3.21 8.89
C PRO A 132 16.55 -4.63 9.22
N ASP A 133 15.80 -4.81 10.29
CA ASP A 133 15.32 -6.14 10.71
C ASP A 133 14.28 -6.71 9.73
N ILE A 134 13.42 -5.86 9.17
CA ILE A 134 12.44 -6.27 8.15
C ILE A 134 13.17 -6.67 6.87
N ARG A 135 14.15 -5.88 6.45
CA ARG A 135 15.00 -6.20 5.29
C ARG A 135 15.68 -7.55 5.47
N ALA A 136 16.38 -7.74 6.57
CA ALA A 136 17.09 -8.98 6.87
C ALA A 136 16.16 -10.19 6.87
N LYS A 137 14.94 -10.03 7.38
CA LYS A 137 13.93 -11.08 7.43
C LYS A 137 13.46 -11.51 6.05
N PHE A 138 13.13 -10.57 5.17
CA PHE A 138 12.73 -10.87 3.79
C PHE A 138 13.89 -11.49 2.99
N GLU A 139 15.08 -10.91 3.09
CA GLU A 139 16.29 -11.39 2.37
C GLU A 139 16.66 -12.83 2.78
N ALA A 140 16.53 -13.17 4.08
CA ALA A 140 16.76 -14.52 4.56
C ALA A 140 15.81 -15.57 3.95
N HIS A 141 14.68 -15.15 3.43
CA HIS A 141 13.70 -16.02 2.77
C HIS A 141 13.68 -15.86 1.23
N GLY A 142 14.67 -15.17 0.67
CA GLY A 142 14.78 -14.96 -0.76
C GLY A 142 13.69 -14.03 -1.35
N ILE A 143 13.03 -13.23 -0.52
CA ILE A 143 12.03 -12.25 -0.95
C ILE A 143 12.73 -10.92 -1.18
N PRO A 144 12.85 -10.44 -2.43
CA PRO A 144 13.35 -9.09 -2.68
C PRO A 144 12.39 -8.06 -2.09
N ILE A 145 12.96 -7.03 -1.45
CA ILE A 145 12.20 -5.91 -0.91
C ILE A 145 12.61 -4.60 -1.58
N VAL A 146 11.62 -3.84 -2.04
CA VAL A 146 11.83 -2.58 -2.76
C VAL A 146 11.13 -1.45 -2.01
N SER A 147 11.81 -0.32 -1.90
CA SER A 147 11.29 0.94 -1.36
C SER A 147 10.63 1.75 -2.48
N GLY A 148 9.43 2.22 -2.25
CA GLY A 148 8.62 2.95 -3.23
C GLY A 148 7.69 2.05 -4.04
N LEU A 149 6.39 2.38 -4.00
CA LEU A 149 5.36 1.59 -4.68
C LEU A 149 5.57 1.55 -6.19
N ARG A 150 5.82 2.72 -6.79
CA ARG A 150 6.06 2.84 -8.22
C ARG A 150 7.35 2.14 -8.64
N GLU A 151 8.41 2.34 -7.88
CA GLU A 151 9.72 1.77 -8.12
C GLU A 151 9.67 0.24 -8.11
N GLY A 152 8.97 -0.34 -7.11
CA GLY A 152 8.78 -1.79 -7.02
C GLY A 152 8.01 -2.36 -8.21
N LEU A 153 6.91 -1.72 -8.60
CA LEU A 153 6.09 -2.17 -9.73
C LEU A 153 6.79 -1.96 -11.09
N VAL A 154 7.55 -0.87 -11.25
CA VAL A 154 8.42 -0.67 -12.42
C VAL A 154 9.50 -1.75 -12.47
N GLY A 155 10.08 -2.12 -11.32
CA GLY A 155 11.04 -3.22 -11.21
C GLY A 155 10.46 -4.55 -11.68
N ILE A 156 9.25 -4.90 -11.22
CA ILE A 156 8.53 -6.11 -11.69
C ILE A 156 8.31 -6.05 -13.20
N ARG A 157 7.86 -4.91 -13.72
CA ARG A 157 7.66 -4.70 -15.15
C ARG A 157 8.95 -4.88 -15.95
N ALA A 158 10.05 -4.33 -15.46
CA ALA A 158 11.36 -4.41 -16.13
C ALA A 158 11.90 -5.84 -16.23
N LEU A 159 11.54 -6.72 -15.27
CA LEU A 159 11.88 -8.12 -15.30
C LEU A 159 11.10 -8.90 -16.38
N SER A 160 9.91 -8.43 -16.76
CA SER A 160 9.10 -9.05 -17.79
C SER A 160 9.47 -8.62 -19.21
N THR A 161 10.05 -7.44 -19.35
CA THR A 161 10.50 -6.89 -20.62
C THR A 161 11.97 -6.52 -20.51
N ARG A 162 12.89 -7.22 -21.19
CA ARG A 162 14.28 -6.75 -21.35
C ARG A 162 14.28 -5.59 -22.35
N PRO A 163 14.27 -4.31 -21.91
CA PRO A 163 14.45 -3.22 -22.84
C PRO A 163 15.91 -3.18 -23.30
N PRO A 164 16.16 -2.85 -24.58
CA PRO A 164 17.51 -2.49 -24.99
C PRO A 164 17.98 -1.28 -24.15
N HIS A 165 19.20 -1.35 -23.63
CA HIS A 165 19.83 -0.29 -22.84
C HIS A 165 19.70 1.08 -23.53
N LYS A 166 18.86 1.96 -22.98
CA LYS A 166 18.90 3.40 -23.27
C LYS A 166 19.23 4.16 -21.97
N THR A 167 20.32 4.86 -22.00
CA THR A 167 20.72 5.78 -20.93
C THR A 167 19.69 6.91 -20.79
N ILE A 168 19.05 7.04 -19.65
CA ILE A 168 18.11 8.14 -19.36
C ILE A 168 18.89 9.25 -18.68
N ALA A 169 18.91 10.44 -19.31
CA ALA A 169 19.45 11.65 -18.70
C ALA A 169 18.48 12.20 -17.66
N ALA A 170 18.97 12.50 -16.46
CA ALA A 170 18.18 13.09 -15.39
C ALA A 170 17.86 14.58 -15.72
N SER A 171 16.58 14.93 -15.77
CA SER A 171 16.12 16.33 -15.85
C SER A 171 15.74 16.80 -14.44
N GLY A 172 16.52 17.70 -13.88
CA GLY A 172 16.17 18.41 -12.65
C GLY A 172 15.30 19.63 -12.94
N THR A 173 14.21 19.80 -12.22
CA THR A 173 13.46 21.06 -12.15
C THR A 173 13.74 21.77 -10.85
N GLN A 174 14.19 23.02 -10.95
CA GLN A 174 14.38 23.96 -9.82
C GLN A 174 13.16 24.86 -9.67
N GLY A 175 12.78 25.12 -8.41
CA GLY A 175 12.31 26.43 -7.94
C GLY A 175 10.83 26.65 -7.78
N GLU A 176 10.36 26.66 -6.53
CA GLU A 176 9.50 27.70 -5.96
C GLU A 176 9.40 27.48 -4.45
N GLN A 177 9.12 28.54 -3.65
CA GLN A 177 9.19 28.52 -2.19
C GLN A 177 8.47 27.33 -1.59
N SER A 178 9.22 26.53 -0.86
CA SER A 178 8.78 25.25 -0.29
C SER A 178 7.52 25.41 0.57
N PRO A 179 6.47 24.60 0.33
CA PRO A 179 5.30 24.47 1.20
C PRO A 179 5.68 24.12 2.66
N ARG A 180 6.90 23.65 2.87
CA ARG A 180 7.44 23.19 4.16
C ARG A 180 7.37 24.26 5.24
N GLN A 181 7.65 25.54 4.92
CA GLN A 181 7.60 26.61 5.91
C GLN A 181 6.17 26.96 6.36
N GLN A 182 5.19 26.86 5.45
CA GLN A 182 3.77 27.07 5.77
C GLN A 182 3.20 25.94 6.63
N VAL A 183 3.73 24.72 6.46
CA VAL A 183 3.27 23.52 7.19
C VAL A 183 3.88 23.47 8.59
N SER A 184 5.13 23.85 8.78
CA SER A 184 5.84 23.79 10.08
C SER A 184 5.10 24.54 11.18
N SER A 185 4.57 25.74 10.91
CA SER A 185 3.99 26.61 11.94
C SER A 185 2.78 26.01 12.65
N TYR A 186 1.90 25.29 11.96
CA TYR A 186 0.72 24.68 12.57
C TYR A 186 0.89 23.23 13.00
N LEU A 187 1.93 22.56 12.51
CA LEU A 187 2.33 21.24 13.02
C LEU A 187 3.08 21.34 14.33
N GLU A 188 3.84 22.43 14.54
CA GLU A 188 4.50 22.71 15.82
C GLU A 188 3.47 22.94 16.95
N GLU A 189 2.34 23.57 16.66
CA GLU A 189 1.25 23.78 17.61
C GLU A 189 0.56 22.46 18.06
N GLU A 190 0.57 21.41 17.22
CA GLU A 190 -0.02 20.10 17.57
C GLU A 190 1.00 19.11 18.15
N SER A 191 2.31 19.38 18.08
CA SER A 191 3.38 18.42 18.43
C SER A 191 3.73 18.38 19.92
N GLU A 192 2.97 19.02 20.81
CA GLU A 192 3.26 18.99 22.25
C GLU A 192 3.05 17.61 22.92
N SER A 193 2.60 16.59 22.19
CA SER A 193 2.52 15.22 22.68
C SER A 193 3.26 14.25 21.77
N LEU A 194 4.09 13.39 22.35
CA LEU A 194 4.90 12.37 21.66
C LEU A 194 4.08 11.32 20.86
N ASP A 195 2.76 11.29 21.05
CA ASP A 195 1.80 10.42 20.35
C ASP A 195 0.82 11.21 19.46
N ALA A 196 1.12 12.45 19.13
CA ALA A 196 0.17 13.34 18.44
C ALA A 196 -0.12 12.85 17.01
N GLN A 197 -1.32 12.33 16.82
CA GLN A 197 -1.90 12.22 15.49
C GLN A 197 -2.26 13.61 14.99
N ILE A 198 -1.82 13.95 13.78
CA ILE A 198 -2.24 15.19 13.12
C ILE A 198 -3.75 15.17 12.94
N SER A 199 -4.43 16.23 13.37
CA SER A 199 -5.87 16.35 13.20
C SER A 199 -6.25 16.28 11.71
N LEU A 200 -7.44 15.77 11.40
CA LEU A 200 -7.96 15.71 10.02
C LEU A 200 -7.95 17.10 9.36
N ARG A 201 -8.25 18.16 10.13
CA ARG A 201 -8.19 19.54 9.66
C ARG A 201 -6.79 19.94 9.20
N ASN A 202 -5.76 19.64 9.98
CA ASN A 202 -4.38 19.99 9.65
C ASN A 202 -3.80 19.05 8.59
N SER A 203 -4.26 17.82 8.51
CA SER A 203 -3.97 16.91 7.38
C SER A 203 -4.46 17.50 6.06
N TYR A 204 -5.70 17.98 5.99
CA TYR A 204 -6.22 18.62 4.77
C TYR A 204 -5.50 19.93 4.44
N ARG A 205 -5.14 20.75 5.44
CA ARG A 205 -4.36 21.97 5.23
C ARG A 205 -2.98 21.64 4.65
N THR A 206 -2.33 20.61 5.16
CA THR A 206 -1.04 20.14 4.65
C THR A 206 -1.15 19.70 3.18
N LEU A 207 -2.10 18.82 2.86
CA LEU A 207 -2.32 18.37 1.50
C LEU A 207 -2.56 19.54 0.53
N ASN A 208 -3.42 20.48 0.92
CA ASN A 208 -3.71 21.65 0.10
C ASN A 208 -2.48 22.57 -0.09
N ALA A 209 -1.61 22.71 0.92
CA ALA A 209 -0.37 23.47 0.81
C ALA A 209 0.60 22.88 -0.23
N TYR A 210 0.55 21.55 -0.42
CA TYR A 210 1.31 20.85 -1.47
C TYR A 210 0.54 20.72 -2.79
N GLY A 211 -0.57 21.45 -2.97
CA GLY A 211 -1.34 21.45 -4.21
C GLY A 211 -2.18 20.18 -4.42
N ILE A 212 -2.33 19.34 -3.42
CA ILE A 212 -3.16 18.14 -3.47
C ILE A 212 -4.60 18.54 -3.10
N PRO A 213 -5.57 18.46 -4.02
CA PRO A 213 -6.94 18.85 -3.74
C PRO A 213 -7.58 17.90 -2.72
N THR A 214 -8.27 18.49 -1.73
CA THR A 214 -9.03 17.75 -0.73
C THR A 214 -10.50 18.07 -0.80
N ILE A 215 -11.33 17.22 -0.21
CA ILE A 215 -12.75 17.53 -0.02
C ILE A 215 -12.90 18.74 0.94
N ARG A 216 -13.92 19.54 0.72
CA ARG A 216 -14.29 20.59 1.66
C ARG A 216 -14.88 19.95 2.92
N SER A 217 -14.36 20.36 4.08
CA SER A 217 -14.81 19.84 5.37
C SER A 217 -14.96 20.97 6.38
N LEU A 218 -15.89 20.80 7.31
CA LEU A 218 -16.09 21.70 8.43
C LEU A 218 -16.20 20.87 9.71
N VAL A 219 -15.53 21.30 10.75
CA VAL A 219 -15.71 20.74 12.08
C VAL A 219 -16.84 21.52 12.76
N VAL A 220 -17.83 20.80 13.25
CA VAL A 220 -18.97 21.32 14.00
C VAL A 220 -19.07 20.60 15.32
N LYS A 221 -19.61 21.29 16.36
CA LYS A 221 -19.69 20.73 17.71
C LYS A 221 -21.09 20.21 18.04
N THR A 222 -22.10 20.70 17.34
CA THR A 222 -23.49 20.30 17.57
C THR A 222 -24.24 20.09 16.25
N PRO A 223 -25.32 19.30 16.24
CA PRO A 223 -26.21 19.15 15.09
C PRO A 223 -26.77 20.46 14.57
N GLU A 224 -27.12 21.39 15.47
CA GLU A 224 -27.69 22.69 15.12
C GLU A 224 -26.64 23.56 14.38
N GLU A 225 -25.39 23.52 14.83
CA GLU A 225 -24.29 24.16 14.12
C GLU A 225 -24.09 23.55 12.72
N ALA A 226 -24.22 22.23 12.58
CA ALA A 226 -24.13 21.58 11.30
C ALA A 226 -25.19 22.09 10.32
N VAL A 227 -26.45 22.14 10.73
CA VAL A 227 -27.54 22.67 9.91
C VAL A 227 -27.29 24.11 9.47
N THR A 228 -26.78 24.95 10.36
CA THR A 228 -26.50 26.37 10.06
C THR A 228 -25.34 26.52 9.06
N ARG A 229 -24.33 25.66 9.13
CA ARG A 229 -23.12 25.80 8.36
C ARG A 229 -23.08 24.95 7.07
N VAL A 230 -24.06 24.07 6.87
CA VAL A 230 -24.13 23.17 5.70
C VAL A 230 -24.03 23.90 4.36
N ALA A 231 -24.60 25.09 4.27
CA ALA A 231 -24.57 25.92 3.06
C ALA A 231 -23.13 26.33 2.64
N GLN A 232 -22.17 26.30 3.56
CA GLN A 232 -20.76 26.63 3.26
C GLN A 232 -20.05 25.50 2.49
N ILE A 233 -20.53 24.26 2.62
CA ILE A 233 -19.97 23.10 1.90
C ILE A 233 -20.79 22.78 0.64
N GLY A 234 -22.12 22.84 0.74
CA GLY A 234 -23.06 22.43 -0.31
C GLY A 234 -23.39 20.94 -0.25
N PHE A 235 -24.30 20.51 -1.12
CA PHE A 235 -24.75 19.12 -1.23
C PHE A 235 -24.17 18.44 -2.48
N PRO A 236 -23.98 17.09 -2.49
CA PRO A 236 -24.18 16.15 -1.37
C PRO A 236 -23.09 16.26 -0.30
N LEU A 237 -23.39 15.92 0.95
CA LEU A 237 -22.45 15.90 2.06
C LEU A 237 -22.61 14.63 2.91
N VAL A 238 -21.57 14.30 3.67
CA VAL A 238 -21.54 13.20 4.65
C VAL A 238 -21.23 13.81 6.02
N VAL A 239 -21.88 13.28 7.07
CA VAL A 239 -21.67 13.65 8.48
C VAL A 239 -21.08 12.47 9.23
#